data_cfa442ce1d3a02ce65486ee9c0760617
#
_entry.id   cfa442ce1d3a02ce65486ee9c0760617
#
_cell.length_a   1.000
_cell.length_b   1.000
_cell.length_c   1.000
_cell.angle_alpha   90.00
_cell.angle_beta   90.00
_cell.angle_gamma   90.00
#
_symmetry.space_group_name_H-M   'P 1'
#
loop_
_entity.id
_entity.type
_entity.pdbx_description
1 polymer ?
#
loop_
_entity_poly.entity_id
_entity_poly.type
_entity_poly.pdbx_seq_one_letter_code
_entity_poly.pdbx_strand_id
1 'polypeptide(L)'
;MMKIYEGTIISCDRENHVNRYLVEDKGRILYVGDELPAAYQGAPREVLGERTLLPCFGDTHLHFMSYALFNAGLDVRSARSLPELCEQIQKFTRENNDKIIMGFGASTHCVAEKRLISKDELDRACPDRAVFIVKYDGHACIVNSRMIAMLPDKVKTLRGWHADTGEMNQEAFFATADFITKKVSLPRTIRNMLRAVDDMAEKGFGMMHTVSGVGFPLDLDVAMEMILGKGLDSGFQSRVFFQTMNLDKIRKKKLPRVGGCFATALDGCFGSEDAALRQPYANNPQNRGILFHSNEEVIHFTKQANREGLQIEMHAIGDAAFNQAVMAIEAALEDCPREDHRHGIIHACLPSEEGLQKCAELGIQIPLQPAFLMWNLEPLEFLYSILGDRAERISPLRKMTDMGIVLSGGSDAPCTLPDPIAGIYAACNHYIPEQSLTIPEALKLFTFNAAWTTFDEKERGSLETGKMADMVILNRNPLTMKPNELLGLKVEHLLLKGEPYKKGQGMLSLLAKGLLPGGRI
;
A
#
# COMPACT_ATOMS: atom_id res chain seq x y z
N MET A 1 -8.76 -28.31 15.71
CA MET A 1 -8.15 -29.63 16.04
C MET A 1 -6.66 -29.46 15.87
N MET A 2 -5.88 -29.96 16.84
CA MET A 2 -4.41 -29.85 16.80
C MET A 2 -3.85 -30.40 15.49
N LYS A 3 -2.89 -29.71 14.88
CA LYS A 3 -2.26 -30.08 13.62
C LYS A 3 -0.75 -29.82 13.67
N ILE A 4 0.03 -30.71 13.09
CA ILE A 4 1.48 -30.60 12.96
C ILE A 4 1.83 -30.29 11.52
N TYR A 5 2.70 -29.29 11.30
CA TYR A 5 3.39 -29.07 10.03
C TYR A 5 4.83 -29.55 10.19
N GLU A 6 5.30 -30.37 9.24
CA GLU A 6 6.66 -30.93 9.23
C GLU A 6 7.36 -30.59 7.90
N GLY A 7 8.48 -29.90 7.96
CA GLY A 7 9.28 -29.51 6.81
C GLY A 7 10.06 -28.22 7.06
N THR A 8 10.26 -27.40 6.05
CA THR A 8 10.92 -26.10 6.21
C THR A 8 9.93 -25.05 6.74
N ILE A 9 10.22 -24.52 7.93
CA ILE A 9 9.41 -23.50 8.61
C ILE A 9 10.28 -22.29 8.89
N ILE A 10 10.02 -21.19 8.18
CA ILE A 10 10.75 -19.93 8.35
C ILE A 10 9.97 -19.07 9.33
N SER A 11 10.51 -18.85 10.53
CA SER A 11 9.78 -18.13 11.58
C SER A 11 9.65 -16.63 11.32
N CYS A 12 10.52 -16.03 10.53
CA CYS A 12 10.60 -14.57 10.32
C CYS A 12 10.63 -13.78 11.65
N ASP A 13 11.13 -14.42 12.72
CA ASP A 13 11.37 -13.78 14.00
C ASP A 13 12.62 -12.87 13.96
N ARG A 14 13.01 -12.30 15.10
CA ARG A 14 14.16 -11.40 15.15
C ARG A 14 15.47 -12.06 14.72
N GLU A 15 15.65 -13.34 15.08
CA GLU A 15 16.86 -14.12 14.81
C GLU A 15 16.83 -14.89 13.47
N ASN A 16 15.72 -14.86 12.71
CA ASN A 16 15.53 -15.59 11.45
C ASN A 16 15.62 -17.12 11.59
N HIS A 17 15.05 -17.67 12.66
CA HIS A 17 15.04 -19.12 12.86
C HIS A 17 14.35 -19.85 11.69
N VAL A 18 14.96 -20.99 11.32
CA VAL A 18 14.37 -21.96 10.41
C VAL A 18 14.19 -23.24 11.20
N ASN A 19 12.97 -23.73 11.31
CA ASN A 19 12.59 -24.85 12.16
C ASN A 19 12.04 -25.99 11.31
N ARG A 20 11.93 -27.19 11.91
CA ARG A 20 11.39 -28.38 11.26
C ARG A 20 9.92 -28.63 11.59
N TYR A 21 9.46 -28.30 12.77
CA TYR A 21 8.10 -28.59 13.24
C TYR A 21 7.40 -27.33 13.72
N LEU A 22 6.10 -27.24 13.37
CA LEU A 22 5.17 -26.30 13.98
C LEU A 22 3.91 -27.07 14.38
N VAL A 23 3.44 -26.83 15.60
CA VAL A 23 2.18 -27.39 16.12
C VAL A 23 1.22 -26.24 16.35
N GLU A 24 0.02 -26.34 15.77
CA GLU A 24 -1.06 -25.38 16.00
C GLU A 24 -2.29 -26.08 16.60
N ASP A 25 -3.05 -25.39 17.44
CA ASP A 25 -4.39 -25.76 17.85
C ASP A 25 -5.24 -24.51 18.09
N LYS A 26 -6.49 -24.57 17.64
CA LYS A 26 -7.49 -23.49 17.79
C LYS A 26 -6.99 -22.11 17.34
N GLY A 27 -6.18 -22.11 16.28
CA GLY A 27 -5.69 -20.89 15.66
C GLY A 27 -4.46 -20.28 16.31
N ARG A 28 -3.81 -20.99 17.27
CA ARG A 28 -2.57 -20.53 17.91
C ARG A 28 -1.44 -21.54 17.75
N ILE A 29 -0.23 -21.03 17.64
CA ILE A 29 0.98 -21.83 17.61
C ILE A 29 1.27 -22.31 19.04
N LEU A 30 1.26 -23.62 19.24
CA LEU A 30 1.59 -24.24 20.53
C LEU A 30 3.08 -24.52 20.66
N TYR A 31 3.74 -24.79 19.52
CA TYR A 31 5.15 -25.13 19.50
C TYR A 31 5.75 -24.83 18.10
N VAL A 32 6.98 -24.41 18.08
CA VAL A 32 7.83 -24.35 16.89
C VAL A 32 9.27 -24.71 17.28
N GLY A 33 9.93 -25.58 16.49
CA GLY A 33 11.30 -26.03 16.78
C GLY A 33 11.74 -27.22 15.91
N ASP A 34 12.93 -27.75 16.17
CA ASP A 34 13.58 -28.81 15.37
C ASP A 34 13.23 -30.22 15.83
N GLU A 35 12.83 -30.40 17.07
CA GLU A 35 12.43 -31.68 17.64
C GLU A 35 10.97 -31.67 18.09
N LEU A 36 10.18 -32.65 17.63
CA LEU A 36 8.77 -32.72 18.01
C LEU A 36 8.60 -33.30 19.42
N PRO A 37 8.08 -32.51 20.37
CA PRO A 37 7.81 -33.00 21.71
C PRO A 37 6.85 -34.21 21.75
N ALA A 38 7.10 -35.16 22.64
CA ALA A 38 6.31 -36.40 22.76
C ALA A 38 4.80 -36.12 22.96
N ALA A 39 4.46 -35.04 23.63
CA ALA A 39 3.08 -34.62 23.87
C ALA A 39 2.27 -34.36 22.57
N TYR A 40 2.92 -34.08 21.45
CA TYR A 40 2.26 -33.74 20.19
C TYR A 40 2.30 -34.86 19.14
N GLN A 41 3.07 -35.95 19.38
CA GLN A 41 3.35 -36.98 18.36
C GLN A 41 2.09 -37.67 17.79
N GLY A 42 0.99 -37.70 18.52
CA GLY A 42 -0.29 -38.31 18.11
C GLY A 42 -1.19 -37.41 17.24
N ALA A 43 -0.83 -36.14 17.00
CA ALA A 43 -1.66 -35.24 16.22
C ALA A 43 -1.49 -35.48 14.68
N PRO A 44 -2.50 -35.19 13.87
CA PRO A 44 -2.40 -35.24 12.41
C PRO A 44 -1.26 -34.39 11.89
N ARG A 45 -0.53 -34.91 10.88
CA ARG A 45 0.63 -34.24 10.28
C ARG A 45 0.36 -33.84 8.84
N GLU A 46 0.78 -32.64 8.48
CA GLU A 46 0.99 -32.21 7.11
C GLU A 46 2.50 -32.12 6.83
N VAL A 47 2.98 -33.00 5.93
CA VAL A 47 4.37 -32.97 5.49
C VAL A 47 4.49 -32.00 4.33
N LEU A 48 5.34 -30.97 4.48
CA LEU A 48 5.47 -29.91 3.50
C LEU A 48 6.25 -30.35 2.25
N GLY A 49 7.19 -31.28 2.37
CA GLY A 49 8.07 -31.67 1.26
C GLY A 49 8.99 -30.52 0.86
N GLU A 50 8.94 -30.11 -0.41
CA GLU A 50 9.68 -28.95 -0.94
C GLU A 50 9.05 -27.61 -0.60
N ARG A 51 7.79 -27.62 -0.15
CA ARG A 51 7.05 -26.42 0.25
C ARG A 51 7.62 -25.84 1.54
N THR A 52 7.34 -24.57 1.75
CA THR A 52 7.82 -23.85 2.94
C THR A 52 6.66 -23.12 3.61
N LEU A 53 6.61 -23.22 4.93
CA LEU A 53 5.67 -22.51 5.79
C LEU A 53 6.35 -21.26 6.35
N LEU A 54 5.68 -20.12 6.29
CA LEU A 54 6.11 -18.85 6.89
C LEU A 54 4.90 -18.01 7.33
N PRO A 55 5.09 -16.90 8.10
CA PRO A 55 3.97 -16.03 8.46
C PRO A 55 3.26 -15.49 7.23
N CYS A 56 1.96 -15.25 7.31
CA CYS A 56 1.25 -14.54 6.25
C CYS A 56 1.82 -13.14 6.06
N PHE A 57 1.66 -12.62 4.84
CA PHE A 57 2.16 -11.31 4.48
C PHE A 57 1.25 -10.18 4.97
N GLY A 58 1.84 -9.00 5.19
CA GLY A 58 1.15 -7.75 5.45
C GLY A 58 1.53 -6.70 4.41
N ASP A 59 0.56 -5.92 3.95
CA ASP A 59 0.75 -4.74 3.12
C ASP A 59 0.68 -3.50 4.00
N THR A 60 1.78 -2.77 4.14
CA THR A 60 1.88 -1.69 5.14
C THR A 60 1.46 -0.32 4.63
N HIS A 61 1.10 -0.21 3.36
CA HIS A 61 0.57 1.03 2.80
C HIS A 61 -0.18 0.78 1.51
N LEU A 62 -1.48 1.04 1.50
CA LEU A 62 -2.30 1.07 0.30
C LEU A 62 -3.54 1.96 0.47
N HIS A 63 -4.07 2.44 -0.64
CA HIS A 63 -5.36 3.12 -0.73
C HIS A 63 -6.48 2.09 -1.00
N PHE A 64 -6.85 1.33 0.04
CA PHE A 64 -7.70 0.15 -0.13
C PHE A 64 -9.03 0.43 -0.83
N MET A 65 -9.73 1.53 -0.50
CA MET A 65 -10.98 1.87 -1.17
C MET A 65 -10.78 2.18 -2.65
N SER A 66 -9.72 2.89 -3.00
CA SER A 66 -9.36 3.14 -4.41
C SER A 66 -8.98 1.83 -5.11
N TYR A 67 -8.19 0.98 -4.47
CA TYR A 67 -7.86 -0.35 -4.99
C TYR A 67 -9.13 -1.18 -5.24
N ALA A 68 -10.03 -1.28 -4.27
CA ALA A 68 -11.29 -2.02 -4.41
C ALA A 68 -12.19 -1.47 -5.54
N LEU A 69 -12.16 -0.15 -5.75
CA LEU A 69 -12.91 0.49 -6.82
C LEU A 69 -12.30 0.20 -8.20
N PHE A 70 -11.00 0.39 -8.37
CA PHE A 70 -10.30 0.28 -9.65
C PHE A 70 -9.97 -1.17 -10.02
N ASN A 71 -9.72 -2.05 -9.06
CA ASN A 71 -9.53 -3.49 -9.32
C ASN A 71 -10.77 -4.16 -9.94
N ALA A 72 -11.97 -3.59 -9.70
CA ALA A 72 -13.21 -3.99 -10.37
C ALA A 72 -13.44 -3.26 -11.72
N GLY A 73 -12.57 -2.35 -12.10
CA GLY A 73 -12.63 -1.51 -13.29
C GLY A 73 -11.68 -1.98 -14.40
N LEU A 74 -11.36 -1.06 -15.30
CA LEU A 74 -10.44 -1.29 -16.42
C LEU A 74 -8.99 -1.03 -15.99
N ASP A 75 -8.13 -2.04 -16.07
CA ASP A 75 -6.69 -1.89 -15.91
C ASP A 75 -6.03 -1.57 -17.25
N VAL A 76 -5.40 -0.39 -17.38
CA VAL A 76 -4.71 0.04 -18.60
C VAL A 76 -3.18 0.08 -18.45
N ARG A 77 -2.62 -0.41 -17.34
CA ARG A 77 -1.16 -0.40 -17.07
C ARG A 77 -0.34 -1.21 -18.06
N SER A 78 -0.96 -2.18 -18.73
CA SER A 78 -0.29 -3.02 -19.73
C SER A 78 -0.22 -2.39 -21.12
N ALA A 79 -0.96 -1.31 -21.42
CA ALA A 79 -0.97 -0.68 -22.73
C ALA A 79 0.42 -0.13 -23.10
N ARG A 80 0.86 -0.41 -24.31
CA ARG A 80 2.16 0.06 -24.87
C ARG A 80 1.99 1.12 -25.97
N SER A 81 0.75 1.38 -26.38
CA SER A 81 0.38 2.43 -27.33
C SER A 81 -1.03 2.94 -27.06
N LEU A 82 -1.37 4.13 -27.55
CA LEU A 82 -2.72 4.68 -27.45
C LEU A 82 -3.76 3.85 -28.23
N PRO A 83 -3.47 3.31 -29.44
CA PRO A 83 -4.35 2.34 -30.09
C PRO A 83 -4.66 1.12 -29.23
N GLU A 84 -3.64 0.49 -28.61
CA GLU A 84 -3.84 -0.65 -27.70
C GLU A 84 -4.72 -0.28 -26.51
N LEU A 85 -4.51 0.90 -25.92
CA LEU A 85 -5.36 1.41 -24.85
C LEU A 85 -6.82 1.57 -25.30
N CYS A 86 -7.04 2.10 -26.49
CA CYS A 86 -8.39 2.19 -27.08
C CYS A 86 -9.03 0.81 -27.29
N GLU A 87 -8.27 -0.19 -27.74
CA GLU A 87 -8.74 -1.59 -27.87
C GLU A 87 -9.14 -2.19 -26.53
N GLN A 88 -8.34 -1.96 -25.48
CA GLN A 88 -8.65 -2.40 -24.11
C GLN A 88 -9.96 -1.76 -23.61
N ILE A 89 -10.17 -0.45 -23.85
CA ILE A 89 -11.43 0.23 -23.52
C ILE A 89 -12.59 -0.41 -24.28
N GLN A 90 -12.47 -0.62 -25.60
CA GLN A 90 -13.52 -1.22 -26.42
C GLN A 90 -13.86 -2.64 -25.99
N LYS A 91 -12.84 -3.45 -25.66
CA LYS A 91 -13.05 -4.81 -25.14
C LYS A 91 -13.81 -4.77 -23.84
N PHE A 92 -13.33 -3.99 -22.86
CA PHE A 92 -13.97 -3.86 -21.55
C PHE A 92 -15.42 -3.37 -21.66
N THR A 93 -15.68 -2.43 -22.56
CA THR A 93 -17.04 -1.90 -22.77
C THR A 93 -18.00 -2.92 -23.38
N ARG A 94 -17.54 -3.89 -24.14
CA ARG A 94 -18.37 -5.01 -24.65
C ARG A 94 -18.73 -6.02 -23.56
N GLU A 95 -17.83 -6.20 -22.60
CA GLU A 95 -17.96 -7.21 -21.53
C GLU A 95 -18.63 -6.65 -20.26
N ASN A 96 -18.76 -5.32 -20.17
CA ASN A 96 -19.24 -4.62 -18.99
C ASN A 96 -20.37 -3.63 -19.34
N ASN A 97 -21.42 -3.59 -18.50
CA ASN A 97 -22.60 -2.74 -18.70
C ASN A 97 -22.61 -1.49 -17.81
N ASP A 98 -21.47 -1.12 -17.22
CA ASP A 98 -21.39 0.05 -16.35
C ASP A 98 -21.66 1.35 -17.11
N LYS A 99 -22.43 2.25 -16.50
CA LYS A 99 -22.74 3.56 -17.07
C LYS A 99 -21.53 4.49 -17.13
N ILE A 100 -20.58 4.30 -16.23
CA ILE A 100 -19.29 5.00 -16.16
C ILE A 100 -18.21 3.95 -16.20
N ILE A 101 -17.36 4.01 -17.21
CA ILE A 101 -16.17 3.17 -17.30
C ILE A 101 -15.08 3.84 -16.48
N MET A 102 -14.66 3.16 -15.42
CA MET A 102 -13.57 3.59 -14.57
C MET A 102 -12.33 2.77 -14.89
N GLY A 103 -11.21 3.45 -15.13
CA GLY A 103 -9.94 2.80 -15.41
C GLY A 103 -8.80 3.40 -14.60
N PHE A 104 -7.71 2.64 -14.48
CA PHE A 104 -6.51 3.05 -13.77
C PHE A 104 -5.24 2.65 -14.52
N GLY A 105 -4.21 3.52 -14.44
CA GLY A 105 -2.87 3.19 -14.87
C GLY A 105 -2.43 3.82 -16.19
N ALA A 106 -3.10 4.87 -16.68
CA ALA A 106 -2.61 5.61 -17.85
C ALA A 106 -1.22 6.22 -17.58
N SER A 107 -0.28 5.99 -18.49
CA SER A 107 1.11 6.48 -18.34
C SER A 107 1.63 7.03 -19.66
N THR A 108 2.32 8.17 -19.57
CA THR A 108 3.07 8.75 -20.70
C THR A 108 4.37 8.02 -20.98
N HIS A 109 4.91 7.29 -19.99
CA HIS A 109 6.22 6.65 -20.08
C HIS A 109 6.16 5.30 -20.81
N CYS A 110 5.04 4.59 -20.71
CA CYS A 110 4.89 3.25 -21.27
C CYS A 110 4.35 3.22 -22.69
N VAL A 111 3.62 4.25 -23.12
CA VAL A 111 3.05 4.30 -24.47
C VAL A 111 4.04 4.91 -25.48
N ALA A 112 4.01 4.39 -26.70
CA ALA A 112 4.91 4.81 -27.77
C ALA A 112 4.79 6.30 -28.11
N GLU A 113 3.58 6.87 -27.98
CA GLU A 113 3.25 8.26 -28.29
C GLU A 113 3.77 9.26 -27.24
N LYS A 114 4.26 8.79 -26.07
CA LYS A 114 4.81 9.61 -24.97
C LYS A 114 3.89 10.74 -24.50
N ARG A 115 2.59 10.52 -24.57
CA ARG A 115 1.54 11.42 -24.07
C ARG A 115 0.37 10.65 -23.50
N LEU A 116 -0.48 11.30 -22.72
CA LEU A 116 -1.74 10.72 -22.27
C LEU A 116 -2.73 10.61 -23.46
N ILE A 117 -3.68 9.70 -23.33
CA ILE A 117 -4.82 9.59 -24.24
C ILE A 117 -5.67 10.87 -24.13
N SER A 118 -6.15 11.37 -25.27
CA SER A 118 -6.99 12.57 -25.30
C SER A 118 -8.48 12.25 -25.15
N LYS A 119 -9.26 13.28 -24.81
CA LYS A 119 -10.73 13.24 -24.80
C LYS A 119 -11.30 12.68 -26.11
N ASP A 120 -10.80 13.16 -27.25
CA ASP A 120 -11.32 12.77 -28.56
C ASP A 120 -11.00 11.31 -28.90
N GLU A 121 -9.87 10.79 -28.44
CA GLU A 121 -9.54 9.36 -28.55
C GLU A 121 -10.45 8.52 -27.66
N LEU A 122 -10.74 8.97 -26.44
CA LEU A 122 -11.70 8.33 -25.55
C LEU A 122 -13.13 8.35 -26.13
N ASP A 123 -13.54 9.46 -26.75
CA ASP A 123 -14.85 9.58 -27.42
C ASP A 123 -14.98 8.58 -28.57
N ARG A 124 -13.91 8.37 -29.35
CA ARG A 124 -13.89 7.34 -30.41
C ARG A 124 -13.89 5.92 -29.88
N ALA A 125 -13.16 5.67 -28.79
CA ALA A 125 -13.06 4.33 -28.19
C ALA A 125 -14.36 3.92 -27.45
N CYS A 126 -15.06 4.89 -26.84
CA CYS A 126 -16.30 4.66 -26.10
C CYS A 126 -17.28 5.83 -26.28
N PRO A 127 -18.01 5.89 -27.43
CA PRO A 127 -18.90 7.00 -27.75
C PRO A 127 -20.17 7.05 -26.89
N ASP A 128 -20.60 5.91 -26.33
CA ASP A 128 -21.93 5.77 -25.71
C ASP A 128 -21.93 5.90 -24.19
N ARG A 129 -20.78 5.84 -23.54
CA ARG A 129 -20.65 5.84 -22.08
C ARG A 129 -19.64 6.89 -21.59
N ALA A 130 -19.79 7.32 -20.34
CA ALA A 130 -18.81 8.16 -19.69
C ALA A 130 -17.56 7.34 -19.35
N VAL A 131 -16.38 7.93 -19.59
CA VAL A 131 -15.06 7.31 -19.34
C VAL A 131 -14.27 8.20 -18.40
N PHE A 132 -13.67 7.58 -17.38
CA PHE A 132 -12.78 8.19 -16.40
C PHE A 132 -11.59 7.26 -16.21
N ILE A 133 -10.41 7.67 -16.65
CA ILE A 133 -9.18 6.90 -16.50
C ILE A 133 -8.20 7.68 -15.66
N VAL A 134 -7.77 7.11 -14.55
CA VAL A 134 -6.80 7.72 -13.64
C VAL A 134 -5.38 7.40 -14.11
N LYS A 135 -4.51 8.41 -14.04
CA LYS A 135 -3.08 8.27 -14.26
C LYS A 135 -2.47 7.32 -13.23
N TYR A 136 -1.40 6.66 -13.60
CA TYR A 136 -0.74 5.61 -12.79
C TYR A 136 -0.32 6.05 -11.38
N ASP A 137 -0.02 7.34 -11.18
CA ASP A 137 0.39 7.94 -9.92
C ASP A 137 -0.79 8.43 -9.04
N GLY A 138 -2.02 8.34 -9.54
CA GLY A 138 -3.21 8.74 -8.80
C GLY A 138 -3.44 10.25 -8.67
N HIS A 139 -2.67 11.11 -9.37
CA HIS A 139 -2.73 12.57 -9.24
C HIS A 139 -3.49 13.28 -10.36
N ALA A 140 -3.84 12.57 -11.44
CA ALA A 140 -4.59 13.11 -12.57
C ALA A 140 -5.51 12.07 -13.19
N CYS A 141 -6.45 12.51 -14.00
CA CYS A 141 -7.29 11.64 -14.82
C CYS A 141 -7.55 12.24 -16.20
N ILE A 142 -7.98 11.38 -17.11
CA ILE A 142 -8.48 11.77 -18.42
C ILE A 142 -9.94 11.33 -18.54
N VAL A 143 -10.78 12.21 -19.05
CA VAL A 143 -12.21 11.95 -19.21
C VAL A 143 -12.67 12.25 -20.64
N ASN A 144 -13.72 11.55 -21.08
CA ASN A 144 -14.34 11.81 -22.36
C ASN A 144 -15.44 12.90 -22.28
N SER A 145 -15.96 13.33 -23.44
CA SER A 145 -16.99 14.36 -23.54
C SER A 145 -18.28 14.00 -22.76
N ARG A 146 -18.65 12.73 -22.69
CA ARG A 146 -19.81 12.28 -21.90
C ARG A 146 -19.59 12.44 -20.41
N MET A 147 -18.39 12.16 -19.92
CA MET A 147 -18.06 12.39 -18.51
C MET A 147 -18.08 13.88 -18.19
N ILE A 148 -17.49 14.72 -19.07
CA ILE A 148 -17.51 16.19 -18.95
C ILE A 148 -18.95 16.72 -18.84
N ALA A 149 -19.86 16.20 -19.67
CA ALA A 149 -21.28 16.60 -19.66
C ALA A 149 -22.02 16.23 -18.36
N MET A 150 -21.56 15.20 -17.64
CA MET A 150 -22.13 14.75 -16.37
C MET A 150 -21.62 15.55 -15.18
N LEU A 151 -20.46 16.21 -15.29
CA LEU A 151 -19.84 16.91 -14.16
C LEU A 151 -20.58 18.21 -13.84
N PRO A 152 -20.73 18.54 -12.55
CA PRO A 152 -21.29 19.82 -12.11
C PRO A 152 -20.45 21.01 -12.61
N ASP A 153 -21.10 22.13 -12.93
CA ASP A 153 -20.40 23.30 -13.44
C ASP A 153 -19.33 23.85 -12.49
N LYS A 154 -19.52 23.70 -11.18
CA LYS A 154 -18.51 24.06 -10.18
C LYS A 154 -17.17 23.33 -10.36
N VAL A 155 -17.17 22.11 -10.89
CA VAL A 155 -15.92 21.35 -11.15
C VAL A 155 -15.13 21.98 -12.31
N LYS A 156 -15.85 22.52 -13.27
CA LYS A 156 -15.30 23.14 -14.49
C LYS A 156 -14.55 24.46 -14.23
N THR A 157 -14.71 25.03 -13.04
CA THR A 157 -14.03 26.27 -12.61
C THR A 157 -12.86 26.06 -11.66
N LEU A 158 -12.60 24.80 -11.29
CA LEU A 158 -11.52 24.45 -10.37
C LEU A 158 -10.16 24.45 -11.06
N ARG A 159 -9.12 24.65 -10.25
CA ARG A 159 -7.73 24.55 -10.72
C ARG A 159 -7.46 23.13 -11.23
N GLY A 160 -6.75 23.04 -12.35
CA GLY A 160 -6.44 21.75 -12.98
C GLY A 160 -7.53 21.22 -13.93
N TRP A 161 -8.52 22.06 -14.31
CA TRP A 161 -9.50 21.73 -15.33
C TRP A 161 -8.97 22.05 -16.73
N HIS A 162 -8.84 21.03 -17.60
CA HIS A 162 -8.38 21.18 -19.00
C HIS A 162 -9.39 20.53 -19.96
N ALA A 163 -10.48 21.26 -20.25
CA ALA A 163 -11.60 20.74 -21.05
C ALA A 163 -11.20 20.33 -22.49
N ASP A 164 -10.19 20.95 -23.09
CA ASP A 164 -9.78 20.69 -24.46
C ASP A 164 -9.14 19.31 -24.60
N THR A 165 -8.30 18.91 -23.65
CA THR A 165 -7.65 17.60 -23.62
C THR A 165 -8.47 16.54 -22.90
N GLY A 166 -9.37 16.95 -22.01
CA GLY A 166 -10.08 16.08 -21.06
C GLY A 166 -9.24 15.68 -19.85
N GLU A 167 -8.03 16.23 -19.71
CA GLU A 167 -7.20 16.01 -18.55
C GLU A 167 -7.68 16.84 -17.35
N MET A 168 -7.63 16.25 -16.18
CA MET A 168 -7.93 16.91 -14.91
C MET A 168 -6.89 16.52 -13.88
N ASN A 169 -6.35 17.51 -13.22
CA ASN A 169 -5.41 17.35 -12.12
C ASN A 169 -5.81 18.22 -10.92
N GLN A 170 -5.06 18.18 -9.82
CA GLN A 170 -5.28 18.99 -8.63
C GLN A 170 -6.75 18.96 -8.14
N GLU A 171 -7.35 20.12 -7.88
CA GLU A 171 -8.72 20.25 -7.34
C GLU A 171 -9.78 19.65 -8.28
N ALA A 172 -9.62 19.81 -9.60
CA ALA A 172 -10.55 19.28 -10.59
C ALA A 172 -10.54 17.74 -10.60
N PHE A 173 -9.38 17.10 -10.41
CA PHE A 173 -9.26 15.65 -10.30
C PHE A 173 -10.03 15.13 -9.08
N PHE A 174 -9.74 15.66 -7.89
CA PHE A 174 -10.43 15.21 -6.66
C PHE A 174 -11.94 15.44 -6.70
N ALA A 175 -12.38 16.59 -7.21
CA ALA A 175 -13.81 16.89 -7.35
C ALA A 175 -14.51 15.94 -8.35
N THR A 176 -13.80 15.53 -9.41
CA THR A 176 -14.29 14.54 -10.40
C THR A 176 -14.38 13.15 -9.75
N ALA A 177 -13.34 12.73 -9.03
CA ALA A 177 -13.33 11.47 -8.30
C ALA A 177 -14.47 11.40 -7.27
N ASP A 178 -14.65 12.46 -6.47
CA ASP A 178 -15.77 12.60 -5.52
C ASP A 178 -17.15 12.48 -6.21
N PHE A 179 -17.31 13.09 -7.37
CA PHE A 179 -18.56 13.00 -8.13
C PHE A 179 -18.83 11.56 -8.58
N ILE A 180 -17.81 10.85 -9.04
CA ILE A 180 -17.94 9.47 -9.54
C ILE A 180 -18.20 8.51 -8.39
N THR A 181 -17.47 8.61 -7.29
CA THR A 181 -17.63 7.73 -6.13
C THR A 181 -19.03 7.82 -5.52
N LYS A 182 -19.67 9.01 -5.55
CA LYS A 182 -21.08 9.19 -5.18
C LYS A 182 -22.08 8.44 -6.07
N LYS A 183 -21.68 8.05 -7.29
CA LYS A 183 -22.55 7.29 -8.22
C LYS A 183 -22.43 5.76 -8.01
N VAL A 184 -21.41 5.31 -7.31
CA VAL A 184 -21.25 3.88 -6.98
C VAL A 184 -22.17 3.53 -5.80
N SER A 185 -23.04 2.54 -5.99
CA SER A 185 -23.97 2.14 -4.92
C SER A 185 -23.23 1.46 -3.76
N LEU A 186 -23.70 1.68 -2.53
CA LEU A 186 -23.10 1.08 -1.33
C LEU A 186 -22.98 -0.46 -1.42
N PRO A 187 -23.99 -1.23 -1.88
CA PRO A 187 -23.85 -2.67 -2.05
C PRO A 187 -22.74 -3.07 -3.04
N ARG A 188 -22.54 -2.26 -4.10
CA ARG A 188 -21.47 -2.49 -5.07
C ARG A 188 -20.10 -2.22 -4.42
N THR A 189 -19.97 -1.14 -3.69
CA THR A 189 -18.75 -0.79 -2.97
C THR A 189 -18.36 -1.92 -2.00
N ILE A 190 -19.30 -2.41 -1.19
CA ILE A 190 -19.03 -3.52 -0.26
C ILE A 190 -18.60 -4.80 -1.00
N ARG A 191 -19.26 -5.15 -2.10
CA ARG A 191 -18.83 -6.31 -2.90
C ARG A 191 -17.42 -6.15 -3.47
N ASN A 192 -17.09 -4.95 -3.95
CA ASN A 192 -15.74 -4.66 -4.46
C ASN A 192 -14.69 -4.76 -3.34
N MET A 193 -15.00 -4.26 -2.13
CA MET A 193 -14.11 -4.39 -0.97
C MET A 193 -13.87 -5.86 -0.59
N LEU A 194 -14.92 -6.66 -0.52
CA LEU A 194 -14.79 -8.10 -0.21
C LEU A 194 -13.97 -8.83 -1.27
N ARG A 195 -14.19 -8.52 -2.55
CA ARG A 195 -13.40 -9.08 -3.65
C ARG A 195 -11.94 -8.65 -3.55
N ALA A 196 -11.66 -7.38 -3.26
CA ALA A 196 -10.30 -6.89 -3.10
C ALA A 196 -9.55 -7.60 -1.95
N VAL A 197 -10.24 -7.89 -0.83
CA VAL A 197 -9.69 -8.72 0.25
C VAL A 197 -9.40 -10.14 -0.23
N ASP A 198 -10.33 -10.75 -0.98
CA ASP A 198 -10.13 -12.09 -1.55
C ASP A 198 -8.92 -12.13 -2.50
N ASP A 199 -8.76 -11.11 -3.35
CA ASP A 199 -7.63 -10.99 -4.30
C ASP A 199 -6.29 -10.80 -3.55
N MET A 200 -6.26 -10.02 -2.48
CA MET A 200 -5.09 -9.90 -1.60
C MET A 200 -4.76 -11.22 -0.88
N ALA A 201 -5.78 -11.91 -0.39
CA ALA A 201 -5.62 -13.20 0.28
C ALA A 201 -5.05 -14.29 -0.65
N GLU A 202 -5.41 -14.27 -1.95
CA GLU A 202 -4.79 -15.16 -2.96
C GLU A 202 -3.30 -14.94 -3.10
N LYS A 203 -2.83 -13.72 -2.85
CA LYS A 203 -1.41 -13.35 -2.84
C LYS A 203 -0.72 -13.65 -1.51
N GLY A 204 -1.45 -14.18 -0.51
CA GLY A 204 -0.92 -14.55 0.79
C GLY A 204 -0.93 -13.43 1.83
N PHE A 205 -1.57 -12.31 1.54
CA PHE A 205 -1.79 -11.29 2.55
C PHE A 205 -2.83 -11.74 3.58
N GLY A 206 -2.51 -11.57 4.85
CA GLY A 206 -3.44 -11.75 5.98
C GLY A 206 -3.66 -10.44 6.75
N MET A 207 -2.97 -9.37 6.35
CA MET A 207 -3.04 -8.05 6.99
C MET A 207 -2.81 -6.93 5.97
N MET A 208 -3.47 -5.79 6.20
CA MET A 208 -3.24 -4.56 5.45
C MET A 208 -3.30 -3.32 6.36
N HIS A 209 -2.50 -2.30 6.04
CA HIS A 209 -2.59 -0.96 6.62
C HIS A 209 -3.08 -0.01 5.54
N THR A 210 -4.29 0.45 5.70
CA THR A 210 -4.95 1.28 4.69
C THR A 210 -4.97 2.74 5.10
N VAL A 211 -4.81 3.63 4.13
CA VAL A 211 -4.97 5.07 4.28
C VAL A 211 -6.31 5.50 3.68
N SER A 212 -7.17 6.14 4.49
CA SER A 212 -8.55 6.47 4.14
C SER A 212 -8.92 7.90 4.54
N GLY A 213 -9.97 8.46 3.96
CA GLY A 213 -10.49 9.80 4.29
C GLY A 213 -10.42 10.80 3.15
N VAL A 214 -10.06 10.35 1.94
CA VAL A 214 -9.99 11.20 0.75
C VAL A 214 -10.68 10.53 -0.43
N GLY A 215 -11.39 11.32 -1.24
CA GLY A 215 -12.09 10.83 -2.45
C GLY A 215 -13.47 10.24 -2.18
N PHE A 216 -13.97 10.32 -0.93
CA PHE A 216 -15.31 9.85 -0.57
C PHE A 216 -16.05 10.88 0.32
N PRO A 217 -17.35 11.13 0.07
CA PRO A 217 -18.10 12.11 0.82
C PRO A 217 -18.25 11.69 2.28
N LEU A 218 -18.16 12.66 3.20
CA LEU A 218 -18.40 12.48 4.64
C LEU A 218 -17.52 11.41 5.29
N ASP A 219 -16.32 11.20 4.77
CA ASP A 219 -15.39 10.16 5.24
C ASP A 219 -16.05 8.76 5.27
N LEU A 220 -16.86 8.46 4.24
CA LEU A 220 -17.61 7.19 4.13
C LEU A 220 -16.65 5.99 3.97
N ASP A 221 -15.55 6.17 3.26
CA ASP A 221 -14.48 5.19 3.12
C ASP A 221 -13.95 4.75 4.47
N VAL A 222 -13.60 5.69 5.35
CA VAL A 222 -13.14 5.41 6.72
C VAL A 222 -14.18 4.57 7.49
N ALA A 223 -15.46 4.96 7.43
CA ALA A 223 -16.51 4.21 8.11
C ALA A 223 -16.67 2.79 7.56
N MET A 224 -16.57 2.61 6.25
CA MET A 224 -16.70 1.31 5.59
C MET A 224 -15.49 0.41 5.89
N GLU A 225 -14.27 0.94 5.90
CA GLU A 225 -13.07 0.19 6.25
C GLU A 225 -13.04 -0.19 7.74
N MET A 226 -13.57 0.66 8.62
CA MET A 226 -13.78 0.29 10.03
C MET A 226 -14.77 -0.87 10.17
N ILE A 227 -15.87 -0.88 9.39
CA ILE A 227 -16.82 -1.99 9.36
C ILE A 227 -16.15 -3.25 8.79
N LEU A 228 -15.37 -3.11 7.73
CA LEU A 228 -14.61 -4.21 7.11
C LEU A 228 -13.66 -4.84 8.14
N GLY A 229 -12.79 -4.05 8.77
CA GLY A 229 -11.80 -4.54 9.72
C GLY A 229 -12.39 -5.30 10.91
N LYS A 230 -13.63 -4.94 11.33
CA LYS A 230 -14.36 -5.64 12.39
C LYS A 230 -15.15 -6.85 11.90
N GLY A 231 -15.64 -6.78 10.68
CA GLY A 231 -16.65 -7.72 10.16
C GLY A 231 -16.09 -8.90 9.37
N LEU A 232 -14.80 -8.92 9.05
CA LEU A 232 -14.17 -10.03 8.32
C LEU A 232 -14.12 -11.32 9.17
N ASP A 233 -14.74 -12.37 8.66
CA ASP A 233 -14.83 -13.69 9.33
C ASP A 233 -13.53 -14.47 9.28
N SER A 234 -12.77 -14.25 8.24
CA SER A 234 -11.56 -15.02 7.93
C SER A 234 -10.41 -14.83 8.92
N GLY A 235 -10.42 -13.74 9.69
CA GLY A 235 -9.26 -13.35 10.50
C GLY A 235 -8.29 -12.40 9.79
N PHE A 236 -8.54 -12.06 8.53
CA PHE A 236 -7.80 -11.00 7.81
C PHE A 236 -7.87 -9.69 8.59
N GLN A 237 -6.73 -9.01 8.75
CA GLN A 237 -6.64 -7.81 9.56
C GLN A 237 -6.56 -6.55 8.70
N SER A 238 -7.29 -5.52 9.10
CA SER A 238 -7.18 -4.18 8.53
C SER A 238 -6.83 -3.19 9.62
N ARG A 239 -5.88 -2.30 9.34
CA ARG A 239 -5.46 -1.20 10.21
C ARG A 239 -5.63 0.09 9.44
N VAL A 240 -6.47 0.98 9.99
CA VAL A 240 -6.86 2.23 9.31
C VAL A 240 -6.03 3.39 9.82
N PHE A 241 -5.38 4.10 8.90
CA PHE A 241 -4.81 5.44 9.10
C PHE A 241 -5.75 6.47 8.47
N PHE A 242 -6.22 7.41 9.25
CA PHE A 242 -7.14 8.42 8.75
C PHE A 242 -6.38 9.63 8.20
N GLN A 243 -6.46 9.85 6.90
CA GLN A 243 -5.81 10.94 6.17
C GLN A 243 -6.49 12.27 6.45
N THR A 244 -6.18 12.89 7.57
CA THR A 244 -6.73 14.19 7.96
C THR A 244 -5.81 14.91 8.93
N MET A 245 -5.69 16.23 8.80
CA MET A 245 -5.06 17.08 9.83
C MET A 245 -6.08 17.56 10.88
N ASN A 246 -7.34 17.23 10.73
CA ASN A 246 -8.40 17.59 11.69
C ASN A 246 -8.55 16.48 12.75
N LEU A 247 -7.94 16.68 13.92
CA LEU A 247 -7.96 15.70 15.02
C LEU A 247 -9.34 15.49 15.64
N ASP A 248 -10.28 16.43 15.50
CA ASP A 248 -11.66 16.22 15.96
C ASP A 248 -12.34 15.07 15.21
N LYS A 249 -12.04 14.88 13.93
CA LYS A 249 -12.51 13.74 13.16
C LYS A 249 -11.97 12.42 13.71
N ILE A 250 -10.69 12.39 14.10
CA ILE A 250 -10.03 11.21 14.69
C ILE A 250 -10.69 10.87 16.03
N ARG A 251 -10.85 11.85 16.93
CA ARG A 251 -11.48 11.67 18.24
C ARG A 251 -12.91 11.11 18.11
N LYS A 252 -13.69 11.65 17.17
CA LYS A 252 -15.07 11.17 16.91
C LYS A 252 -15.11 9.71 16.46
N LYS A 253 -14.14 9.26 15.67
CA LYS A 253 -14.07 7.87 15.19
C LYS A 253 -13.28 6.96 16.14
N LYS A 254 -12.60 7.50 17.16
CA LYS A 254 -11.78 6.79 18.14
C LYS A 254 -10.68 5.94 17.47
N LEU A 255 -10.08 6.47 16.41
CA LEU A 255 -8.97 5.82 15.73
C LEU A 255 -7.65 6.10 16.44
N PRO A 256 -6.74 5.13 16.56
CA PRO A 256 -5.44 5.33 17.20
C PRO A 256 -4.37 5.87 16.24
N ARG A 257 -4.71 6.04 14.94
CA ARG A 257 -3.77 6.36 13.87
C ARG A 257 -4.28 7.49 13.00
N VAL A 258 -3.35 8.34 12.58
CA VAL A 258 -3.61 9.48 11.71
C VAL A 258 -2.49 9.62 10.70
N GLY A 259 -2.83 10.07 9.50
CA GLY A 259 -1.86 10.31 8.45
C GLY A 259 -2.10 9.48 7.20
N GLY A 260 -1.09 9.39 6.40
CA GLY A 260 -1.12 8.74 5.09
C GLY A 260 -0.67 9.68 3.98
N CYS A 261 -1.24 9.54 2.81
CA CYS A 261 -1.02 10.40 1.65
C CYS A 261 -2.08 11.51 1.55
N PHE A 262 -2.12 12.25 0.48
CA PHE A 262 -3.06 13.33 0.15
C PHE A 262 -3.22 14.39 1.24
N ALA A 263 -4.20 14.27 2.14
CA ALA A 263 -4.47 15.29 3.15
C ALA A 263 -3.33 15.50 4.17
N THR A 264 -2.43 14.54 4.28
CA THR A 264 -1.22 14.59 5.12
C THR A 264 0.05 14.35 4.30
N ALA A 265 -0.05 14.46 2.96
CA ALA A 265 1.11 14.47 2.09
C ALA A 265 1.88 15.78 2.27
N LEU A 266 3.20 15.70 2.38
CA LEU A 266 4.06 16.87 2.47
C LEU A 266 4.51 17.36 1.10
N ASP A 267 4.53 16.48 0.09
CA ASP A 267 4.83 16.77 -1.31
C ASP A 267 4.06 15.87 -2.28
N GLY A 268 4.35 16.00 -3.57
CA GLY A 268 3.80 15.14 -4.62
C GLY A 268 4.71 13.96 -4.96
N CYS A 269 4.89 13.66 -6.26
CA CYS A 269 5.64 12.51 -6.73
C CYS A 269 6.61 12.86 -7.88
N PHE A 270 7.53 11.94 -8.21
CA PHE A 270 8.46 12.14 -9.32
C PHE A 270 7.75 12.17 -10.67
N GLY A 271 6.73 11.34 -10.87
CA GLY A 271 5.99 11.26 -12.12
C GLY A 271 5.25 12.53 -12.51
N SER A 272 4.98 13.42 -11.56
CA SER A 272 4.40 14.75 -11.78
C SER A 272 5.41 15.89 -11.59
N GLU A 273 6.67 15.58 -11.29
CA GLU A 273 7.77 16.51 -10.99
C GLU A 273 7.40 17.55 -9.90
N ASP A 274 6.60 17.13 -8.93
CA ASP A 274 6.16 17.95 -7.79
C ASP A 274 6.62 17.40 -6.42
N ALA A 275 7.38 16.29 -6.40
CA ALA A 275 8.14 15.89 -5.22
C ALA A 275 9.10 17.01 -4.80
N ALA A 276 9.08 17.41 -3.50
CA ALA A 276 9.82 18.56 -3.02
C ALA A 276 11.29 18.23 -2.79
N LEU A 277 12.17 18.91 -3.54
CA LEU A 277 13.61 18.69 -3.57
C LEU A 277 14.39 19.87 -3.02
N ARG A 278 15.46 19.60 -2.27
CA ARG A 278 16.43 20.61 -1.81
C ARG A 278 17.21 21.25 -2.96
N GLN A 279 17.43 20.49 -4.04
CA GLN A 279 18.04 20.98 -5.27
C GLN A 279 17.05 20.86 -6.42
N PRO A 280 17.09 21.74 -7.45
CA PRO A 280 16.18 21.68 -8.58
C PRO A 280 16.21 20.31 -9.31
N TYR A 281 15.13 19.98 -9.98
CA TYR A 281 15.11 18.88 -10.94
C TYR A 281 16.20 19.08 -12.00
N ALA A 282 16.83 17.98 -12.44
CA ALA A 282 17.96 18.04 -13.36
C ALA A 282 17.56 18.56 -14.77
N ASN A 283 16.33 18.27 -15.19
CA ASN A 283 15.74 18.73 -16.44
C ASN A 283 15.15 20.14 -16.37
N ASN A 284 14.95 20.71 -15.17
CA ASN A 284 14.33 22.02 -14.98
C ASN A 284 14.91 22.76 -13.76
N PRO A 285 15.90 23.67 -13.94
CA PRO A 285 16.57 24.36 -12.84
C PRO A 285 15.66 25.34 -12.07
N GLN A 286 14.46 25.63 -12.56
CA GLN A 286 13.48 26.46 -11.88
C GLN A 286 12.48 25.64 -11.04
N ASN A 287 12.43 24.32 -11.24
CA ASN A 287 11.51 23.44 -10.53
C ASN A 287 12.23 22.74 -9.35
N ARG A 288 11.68 22.86 -8.16
CA ARG A 288 12.10 22.13 -6.95
C ARG A 288 10.97 21.27 -6.36
N GLY A 289 9.88 21.09 -7.09
CA GLY A 289 8.66 20.53 -6.54
C GLY A 289 7.95 21.50 -5.58
N ILE A 290 7.05 20.97 -4.78
CA ILE A 290 6.18 21.79 -3.92
C ILE A 290 6.03 21.12 -2.55
N LEU A 291 6.29 21.86 -1.47
CA LEU A 291 5.81 21.49 -0.14
C LEU A 291 4.34 21.93 -0.02
N PHE A 292 3.47 21.01 0.32
CA PHE A 292 2.01 21.27 0.38
C PHE A 292 1.60 22.01 1.66
N HIS A 293 2.43 21.94 2.71
CA HIS A 293 2.19 22.55 4.00
C HIS A 293 3.42 23.33 4.46
N SER A 294 3.21 24.39 5.24
CA SER A 294 4.30 25.07 5.92
C SER A 294 4.88 24.23 7.06
N ASN A 295 6.11 24.52 7.46
CA ASN A 295 6.74 23.83 8.59
C ASN A 295 5.94 24.02 9.88
N GLU A 296 5.40 25.21 10.11
CA GLU A 296 4.60 25.56 11.28
C GLU A 296 3.31 24.73 11.35
N GLU A 297 2.63 24.55 10.22
CA GLU A 297 1.41 23.73 10.13
C GLU A 297 1.69 22.27 10.45
N VAL A 298 2.76 21.69 9.87
CA VAL A 298 3.12 20.28 10.08
C VAL A 298 3.57 20.04 11.51
N ILE A 299 4.44 20.92 12.07
CA ILE A 299 4.89 20.84 13.46
C ILE A 299 3.70 20.95 14.43
N HIS A 300 2.79 21.89 14.19
CA HIS A 300 1.62 22.09 15.05
C HIS A 300 0.75 20.82 15.07
N PHE A 301 0.42 20.29 13.89
CA PHE A 301 -0.36 19.06 13.75
C PHE A 301 0.33 17.87 14.44
N THR A 302 1.62 17.66 14.16
CA THR A 302 2.37 16.51 14.68
C THR A 302 2.48 16.56 16.22
N LYS A 303 2.73 17.74 16.79
CA LYS A 303 2.72 17.94 18.26
C LYS A 303 1.37 17.61 18.88
N GLN A 304 0.28 18.09 18.31
CA GLN A 304 -1.05 17.80 18.82
C GLN A 304 -1.39 16.32 18.74
N ALA A 305 -1.15 15.68 17.60
CA ALA A 305 -1.41 14.26 17.40
C ALA A 305 -0.56 13.39 18.33
N ASN A 306 0.71 13.73 18.53
CA ASN A 306 1.60 13.02 19.44
C ASN A 306 1.16 13.12 20.91
N ARG A 307 0.75 14.32 21.38
CA ARG A 307 0.19 14.54 22.73
C ARG A 307 -1.08 13.71 22.98
N GLU A 308 -1.87 13.44 21.95
CA GLU A 308 -3.07 12.62 22.02
C GLU A 308 -2.76 11.11 21.95
N GLY A 309 -1.50 10.73 21.90
CA GLY A 309 -1.09 9.33 21.83
C GLY A 309 -1.30 8.68 20.47
N LEU A 310 -1.62 9.45 19.42
CA LEU A 310 -1.82 8.92 18.07
C LEU A 310 -0.49 8.48 17.45
N GLN A 311 -0.54 7.42 16.67
CA GLN A 311 0.51 7.09 15.71
C GLN A 311 0.31 7.94 14.46
N ILE A 312 1.40 8.48 13.91
CA ILE A 312 1.39 9.41 12.78
C ILE A 312 2.17 8.79 11.62
N GLU A 313 1.63 8.85 10.41
CA GLU A 313 2.37 8.56 9.18
C GLU A 313 2.17 9.71 8.18
N MET A 314 3.25 10.15 7.55
CA MET A 314 3.22 11.24 6.57
C MET A 314 3.94 10.83 5.30
N HIS A 315 3.29 11.08 4.15
CA HIS A 315 3.90 10.88 2.85
C HIS A 315 5.01 11.91 2.59
N ALA A 316 6.16 11.45 2.17
CA ALA A 316 7.26 12.29 1.69
C ALA A 316 8.11 11.54 0.66
N ILE A 317 8.18 12.05 -0.56
CA ILE A 317 8.95 11.50 -1.68
C ILE A 317 10.31 12.16 -1.81
N GLY A 318 10.35 13.50 -1.87
CA GLY A 318 11.57 14.28 -2.05
C GLY A 318 12.30 14.57 -0.73
N ASP A 319 13.60 14.87 -0.82
CA ASP A 319 14.47 15.11 0.34
C ASP A 319 14.09 16.35 1.16
N ALA A 320 13.43 17.34 0.57
CA ALA A 320 12.92 18.49 1.31
C ALA A 320 11.68 18.12 2.15
N ALA A 321 10.74 17.35 1.59
CA ALA A 321 9.57 16.86 2.31
C ALA A 321 9.95 15.86 3.38
N PHE A 322 10.91 14.96 3.09
CA PHE A 322 11.44 14.02 4.06
C PHE A 322 12.01 14.74 5.29
N ASN A 323 12.82 15.79 5.07
CA ASN A 323 13.34 16.60 6.17
C ASN A 323 12.26 17.36 6.94
N GLN A 324 11.20 17.83 6.27
CA GLN A 324 10.06 18.46 6.94
C GLN A 324 9.34 17.47 7.86
N ALA A 325 9.14 16.21 7.41
CA ALA A 325 8.54 15.16 8.24
C ALA A 325 9.41 14.84 9.47
N VAL A 326 10.70 14.64 9.27
CA VAL A 326 11.67 14.36 10.35
C VAL A 326 11.65 15.49 11.39
N MET A 327 11.78 16.72 10.95
CA MET A 327 11.76 17.91 11.82
C MET A 327 10.45 18.01 12.63
N ALA A 328 9.32 17.73 12.02
CA ALA A 328 8.03 17.79 12.70
C ALA A 328 7.87 16.69 13.75
N ILE A 329 8.34 15.47 13.45
CA ILE A 329 8.33 14.36 14.43
C ILE A 329 9.31 14.62 15.56
N GLU A 330 10.54 15.10 15.28
CA GLU A 330 11.53 15.49 16.29
C GLU A 330 10.92 16.53 17.24
N ALA A 331 10.37 17.62 16.71
CA ALA A 331 9.72 18.65 17.52
C ALA A 331 8.55 18.13 18.37
N ALA A 332 7.81 17.13 17.87
CA ALA A 332 6.70 16.52 18.61
C ALA A 332 7.20 15.64 19.75
N LEU A 333 8.29 14.89 19.56
CA LEU A 333 8.91 14.06 20.59
C LEU A 333 9.66 14.88 21.64
N GLU A 334 10.27 16.02 21.27
CA GLU A 334 10.83 16.99 22.23
C GLU A 334 9.73 17.61 23.11
N ASP A 335 8.57 17.92 22.52
CA ASP A 335 7.43 18.50 23.21
C ASP A 335 6.72 17.51 24.16
N CYS A 336 6.56 16.27 23.73
CA CYS A 336 5.93 15.20 24.49
C CYS A 336 6.66 13.87 24.17
N PRO A 337 7.66 13.48 24.97
CA PRO A 337 8.45 12.27 24.73
C PRO A 337 7.61 11.00 24.78
N ARG A 338 7.81 10.11 23.80
CA ARG A 338 7.18 8.78 23.72
C ARG A 338 8.21 7.77 23.20
N GLU A 339 8.50 6.73 23.97
CA GLU A 339 9.52 5.72 23.64
C GLU A 339 9.08 4.82 22.47
N ASP A 340 7.84 4.30 22.51
CA ASP A 340 7.29 3.40 21.47
C ASP A 340 6.17 4.09 20.69
N HIS A 341 6.53 5.19 19.97
CA HIS A 341 5.58 5.99 19.19
C HIS A 341 5.27 5.40 17.82
N ARG A 342 6.24 4.75 17.18
CA ARG A 342 6.20 4.17 15.82
C ARG A 342 5.65 5.12 14.76
N HIS A 343 5.98 6.41 14.88
CA HIS A 343 5.71 7.37 13.81
C HIS A 343 6.48 6.97 12.56
N GLY A 344 5.89 7.19 11.39
CA GLY A 344 6.46 6.79 10.12
C GLY A 344 6.49 7.89 9.07
N ILE A 345 7.43 7.73 8.13
CA ILE A 345 7.50 8.51 6.90
C ILE A 345 7.29 7.55 5.74
N ILE A 346 6.18 7.71 5.03
CA ILE A 346 5.79 6.83 3.93
C ILE A 346 6.62 7.17 2.71
N HIS A 347 6.97 6.15 1.93
CA HIS A 347 7.79 6.18 0.72
C HIS A 347 9.26 6.48 0.98
N ALA A 348 9.60 7.68 1.45
CA ALA A 348 10.99 8.11 1.64
C ALA A 348 11.87 7.75 0.42
N CYS A 349 11.37 8.07 -0.81
CA CYS A 349 12.03 7.64 -2.04
C CYS A 349 13.42 8.27 -2.20
N LEU A 350 13.55 9.57 -1.92
CA LEU A 350 14.85 10.24 -1.95
C LEU A 350 15.16 10.89 -0.58
N PRO A 351 15.50 10.09 0.45
CA PRO A 351 15.76 10.62 1.77
C PRO A 351 17.12 11.35 1.82
N SER A 352 17.22 12.35 2.70
CA SER A 352 18.52 12.97 3.00
C SER A 352 19.32 12.16 4.02
N GLU A 353 20.64 12.26 3.99
CA GLU A 353 21.55 11.62 4.95
C GLU A 353 21.25 12.01 6.38
N GLU A 354 21.14 13.32 6.62
CA GLU A 354 20.86 13.89 7.94
C GLU A 354 19.50 13.41 8.47
N GLY A 355 18.51 13.35 7.57
CA GLY A 355 17.17 12.87 7.92
C GLY A 355 17.17 11.39 8.28
N LEU A 356 17.91 10.54 7.55
CA LEU A 356 18.07 9.12 7.89
C LEU A 356 18.75 8.92 9.24
N GLN A 357 19.79 9.72 9.53
CA GLN A 357 20.44 9.68 10.85
C GLN A 357 19.44 9.98 11.97
N LYS A 358 18.60 11.01 11.78
CA LYS A 358 17.54 11.35 12.72
C LYS A 358 16.46 10.28 12.84
N CYS A 359 16.08 9.64 11.75
CA CYS A 359 15.13 8.51 11.80
C CYS A 359 15.65 7.38 12.68
N ALA A 360 16.95 7.03 12.54
CA ALA A 360 17.57 6.00 13.37
C ALA A 360 17.63 6.41 14.85
N GLU A 361 18.03 7.67 15.15
CA GLU A 361 18.11 8.20 16.51
C GLU A 361 16.75 8.27 17.21
N LEU A 362 15.70 8.65 16.49
CA LEU A 362 14.36 8.89 17.03
C LEU A 362 13.45 7.65 16.94
N GLY A 363 13.87 6.58 16.27
CA GLY A 363 13.03 5.39 16.06
C GLY A 363 11.87 5.62 15.08
N ILE A 364 12.05 6.51 14.09
CA ILE A 364 11.08 6.75 13.03
C ILE A 364 11.15 5.59 12.03
N GLN A 365 10.01 4.94 11.76
CA GLN A 365 9.91 3.87 10.79
C GLN A 365 9.67 4.38 9.35
N ILE A 366 9.93 3.53 8.37
CA ILE A 366 9.70 3.86 6.95
C ILE A 366 8.87 2.75 6.29
N PRO A 367 7.54 2.92 6.14
CA PRO A 367 6.74 2.12 5.23
C PRO A 367 7.06 2.52 3.79
N LEU A 368 7.63 1.61 3.01
CA LEU A 368 8.09 1.88 1.65
C LEU A 368 7.50 0.90 0.64
N GLN A 369 7.67 1.19 -0.64
CA GLN A 369 7.13 0.40 -1.74
C GLN A 369 8.27 -0.19 -2.57
N PRO A 370 8.78 -1.40 -2.21
CA PRO A 370 9.89 -1.99 -2.95
C PRO A 370 9.58 -2.18 -4.45
N ALA A 371 8.31 -2.42 -4.80
CA ALA A 371 7.88 -2.59 -6.19
C ALA A 371 8.14 -1.36 -7.08
N PHE A 372 8.26 -0.15 -6.51
CA PHE A 372 8.61 1.06 -7.25
C PHE A 372 10.00 0.98 -7.89
N LEU A 373 10.92 0.22 -7.34
CA LEU A 373 12.25 -0.02 -7.92
C LEU A 373 12.20 -0.71 -9.29
N MET A 374 11.10 -1.42 -9.59
CA MET A 374 10.87 -2.16 -10.83
C MET A 374 9.62 -1.66 -11.58
N TRP A 375 9.21 -0.43 -11.33
CA TRP A 375 7.95 0.09 -11.81
C TRP A 375 8.03 0.60 -13.23
N ASN A 376 7.54 -0.19 -14.19
CA ASN A 376 7.57 0.17 -15.61
C ASN A 376 6.79 1.45 -15.94
N LEU A 377 5.83 1.85 -15.10
CA LEU A 377 5.05 3.07 -15.30
C LEU A 377 5.83 4.34 -14.95
N GLU A 378 6.93 4.19 -14.19
CA GLU A 378 7.90 5.23 -13.87
C GLU A 378 9.32 4.65 -14.05
N PRO A 379 9.77 4.48 -15.31
CA PRO A 379 10.99 3.75 -15.61
C PRO A 379 12.25 4.49 -15.15
N LEU A 380 13.30 3.73 -14.89
CA LEU A 380 14.57 4.25 -14.37
C LEU A 380 15.18 5.35 -15.25
N GLU A 381 15.07 5.23 -16.57
CA GLU A 381 15.55 6.25 -17.51
C GLU A 381 14.83 7.59 -17.32
N PHE A 382 13.55 7.55 -16.99
CA PHE A 382 12.79 8.75 -16.64
C PHE A 382 13.33 9.37 -15.34
N LEU A 383 13.55 8.55 -14.30
CA LEU A 383 14.10 9.03 -13.03
C LEU A 383 15.48 9.68 -13.21
N TYR A 384 16.37 9.09 -14.01
CA TYR A 384 17.66 9.72 -14.36
C TYR A 384 17.48 11.03 -15.12
N SER A 385 16.50 11.12 -16.01
CA SER A 385 16.25 12.35 -16.79
C SER A 385 15.84 13.54 -15.91
N ILE A 386 15.09 13.28 -14.82
CA ILE A 386 14.58 14.35 -13.95
C ILE A 386 15.44 14.58 -12.70
N LEU A 387 16.19 13.58 -12.23
CA LEU A 387 16.98 13.66 -10.99
C LEU A 387 18.51 13.70 -11.26
N GLY A 388 18.97 13.30 -12.44
CA GLY A 388 20.39 13.07 -12.72
C GLY A 388 20.93 11.97 -11.80
N ASP A 389 22.18 12.10 -11.36
CA ASP A 389 22.86 11.12 -10.48
C ASP A 389 22.15 10.89 -9.13
N ARG A 390 21.22 11.75 -8.76
CA ARG A 390 20.40 11.54 -7.55
C ARG A 390 19.47 10.32 -7.67
N ALA A 391 19.17 9.87 -8.88
CA ALA A 391 18.41 8.64 -9.11
C ALA A 391 19.08 7.41 -8.47
N GLU A 392 20.42 7.39 -8.35
CA GLU A 392 21.17 6.32 -7.68
C GLU A 392 20.93 6.24 -6.16
N ARG A 393 20.33 7.27 -5.57
CA ARG A 393 20.05 7.35 -4.13
C ARG A 393 18.60 7.09 -3.78
N ILE A 394 17.78 6.69 -4.75
CA ILE A 394 16.37 6.35 -4.51
C ILE A 394 16.29 5.06 -3.69
N SER A 395 15.46 5.11 -2.65
CA SER A 395 15.15 3.96 -1.76
C SER A 395 16.41 3.20 -1.32
N PRO A 396 17.33 3.82 -0.56
CA PRO A 396 18.61 3.21 -0.19
C PRO A 396 18.42 2.13 0.90
N LEU A 397 17.83 0.98 0.50
CA LEU A 397 17.31 -0.05 1.41
C LEU A 397 18.38 -0.61 2.35
N ARG A 398 19.56 -0.99 1.81
CA ARG A 398 20.67 -1.53 2.60
C ARG A 398 21.14 -0.51 3.64
N LYS A 399 21.34 0.74 3.20
CA LYS A 399 21.77 1.81 4.08
C LYS A 399 20.79 2.04 5.24
N MET A 400 19.49 2.15 4.95
CA MET A 400 18.47 2.33 5.98
C MET A 400 18.43 1.15 6.96
N THR A 401 18.55 -0.09 6.45
CA THR A 401 18.59 -1.30 7.27
C THR A 401 19.83 -1.34 8.17
N ASP A 402 21.01 -0.99 7.64
CA ASP A 402 22.28 -0.98 8.40
C ASP A 402 22.29 0.11 9.49
N MET A 403 21.53 1.20 9.30
CA MET A 403 21.30 2.22 10.31
C MET A 403 20.30 1.79 11.40
N GLY A 404 19.69 0.62 11.29
CA GLY A 404 18.70 0.10 12.25
C GLY A 404 17.31 0.70 12.11
N ILE A 405 17.00 1.40 11.00
CA ILE A 405 15.67 1.92 10.72
C ILE A 405 14.74 0.75 10.39
N VAL A 406 13.58 0.69 11.03
CA VAL A 406 12.58 -0.33 10.72
C VAL A 406 11.91 0.02 9.39
N LEU A 407 12.13 -0.84 8.40
CA LEU A 407 11.50 -0.77 7.08
C LEU A 407 10.34 -1.76 7.02
N SER A 408 9.25 -1.40 6.36
CA SER A 408 8.14 -2.31 6.09
C SER A 408 7.62 -2.13 4.66
N GLY A 409 7.11 -3.22 4.06
CA GLY A 409 6.74 -3.27 2.65
C GLY A 409 5.26 -3.05 2.41
N GLY A 410 4.92 -2.13 1.54
CA GLY A 410 3.57 -1.88 1.05
C GLY A 410 3.50 -1.84 -0.47
N SER A 411 2.29 -1.87 -1.01
CA SER A 411 2.05 -1.82 -2.46
C SER A 411 1.76 -0.42 -2.97
N ASP A 412 1.22 0.44 -2.13
CA ASP A 412 0.59 1.69 -2.55
C ASP A 412 -0.52 1.48 -3.60
N ALA A 413 -1.25 0.34 -3.47
CA ALA A 413 -2.30 0.02 -4.42
C ALA A 413 -3.40 1.12 -4.41
N PRO A 414 -3.87 1.54 -5.61
CA PRO A 414 -3.76 0.90 -6.92
C PRO A 414 -2.51 1.29 -7.74
N CYS A 415 -1.57 2.11 -7.27
CA CYS A 415 -0.38 2.51 -8.02
C CYS A 415 0.41 1.28 -8.48
N THR A 416 0.84 0.43 -7.55
CA THR A 416 1.23 -0.94 -7.87
C THR A 416 0.20 -1.94 -7.34
N LEU A 417 0.18 -3.15 -7.88
CA LEU A 417 -0.73 -4.19 -7.38
C LEU A 417 -0.18 -4.80 -6.08
N PRO A 418 -1.04 -5.18 -5.12
CA PRO A 418 -0.62 -5.92 -3.96
C PRO A 418 -0.02 -7.27 -4.37
N ASP A 419 1.31 -7.38 -4.33
CA ASP A 419 2.05 -8.60 -4.62
C ASP A 419 3.32 -8.66 -3.76
N PRO A 420 3.32 -9.44 -2.66
CA PRO A 420 4.45 -9.49 -1.75
C PRO A 420 5.67 -10.14 -2.39
N ILE A 421 5.46 -11.09 -3.32
CA ILE A 421 6.56 -11.76 -4.04
C ILE A 421 7.28 -10.75 -4.94
N ALA A 422 6.54 -9.92 -5.67
CA ALA A 422 7.12 -8.84 -6.47
C ALA A 422 7.88 -7.82 -5.60
N GLY A 423 7.33 -7.47 -4.43
CA GLY A 423 8.00 -6.58 -3.48
C GLY A 423 9.28 -7.18 -2.89
N ILE A 424 9.26 -8.45 -2.47
CA ILE A 424 10.43 -9.18 -1.98
C ILE A 424 11.49 -9.29 -3.09
N TYR A 425 11.07 -9.63 -4.31
CA TYR A 425 11.96 -9.68 -5.46
C TYR A 425 12.65 -8.32 -5.69
N ALA A 426 11.89 -7.24 -5.73
CA ALA A 426 12.43 -5.90 -5.97
C ALA A 426 13.41 -5.46 -4.87
N ALA A 427 13.12 -5.76 -3.60
CA ALA A 427 14.01 -5.47 -2.49
C ALA A 427 15.34 -6.24 -2.57
N CYS A 428 15.32 -7.48 -3.08
CA CYS A 428 16.52 -8.31 -3.27
C CYS A 428 17.28 -8.03 -4.56
N ASN A 429 16.69 -7.31 -5.52
CA ASN A 429 17.26 -7.03 -6.84
C ASN A 429 17.22 -5.53 -7.14
N HIS A 430 17.64 -4.70 -6.19
CA HIS A 430 17.74 -3.26 -6.37
C HIS A 430 18.64 -2.93 -7.58
N TYR A 431 18.27 -1.91 -8.38
CA TYR A 431 19.07 -1.51 -9.56
C TYR A 431 20.45 -0.94 -9.20
N ILE A 432 20.67 -0.54 -7.94
CA ILE A 432 21.99 -0.34 -7.31
C ILE A 432 22.24 -1.59 -6.45
N PRO A 433 23.06 -2.56 -6.88
CA PRO A 433 23.18 -3.87 -6.22
C PRO A 433 23.57 -3.78 -4.74
N GLU A 434 24.36 -2.78 -4.37
CA GLU A 434 24.82 -2.52 -3.01
C GLU A 434 23.67 -2.12 -2.07
N GLN A 435 22.53 -1.71 -2.61
CA GLN A 435 21.33 -1.39 -1.85
C GLN A 435 20.35 -2.56 -1.71
N SER A 436 20.65 -3.71 -2.32
CA SER A 436 19.82 -4.90 -2.22
C SER A 436 19.77 -5.45 -0.80
N LEU A 437 18.60 -5.94 -0.40
CA LEU A 437 18.41 -6.68 0.84
C LEU A 437 18.70 -8.18 0.63
N THR A 438 19.03 -8.87 1.71
CA THR A 438 19.02 -10.34 1.74
C THR A 438 17.58 -10.86 1.73
N ILE A 439 17.39 -12.11 1.32
CA ILE A 439 16.05 -12.73 1.28
C ILE A 439 15.36 -12.72 2.67
N PRO A 440 16.04 -13.06 3.78
CA PRO A 440 15.42 -12.96 5.12
C PRO A 440 14.97 -11.54 5.47
N GLU A 441 15.76 -10.53 5.15
CA GLU A 441 15.40 -9.12 5.39
C GLU A 441 14.19 -8.69 4.55
N ALA A 442 14.16 -9.07 3.28
CA ALA A 442 13.05 -8.77 2.37
C ALA A 442 11.74 -9.48 2.80
N LEU A 443 11.83 -10.73 3.29
CA LEU A 443 10.68 -11.42 3.89
C LEU A 443 10.14 -10.67 5.11
N LYS A 444 11.02 -10.14 5.98
CA LYS A 444 10.61 -9.38 7.17
C LYS A 444 9.88 -8.10 6.82
N LEU A 445 10.15 -7.45 5.69
CA LEU A 445 9.40 -6.25 5.28
C LEU A 445 7.89 -6.52 5.25
N PHE A 446 7.50 -7.69 4.79
CA PHE A 446 6.09 -8.08 4.61
C PHE A 446 5.56 -9.01 5.71
N THR A 447 6.34 -9.32 6.74
CA THR A 447 5.93 -10.23 7.84
C THR A 447 6.10 -9.55 9.19
N PHE A 448 7.21 -9.79 9.89
CA PHE A 448 7.45 -9.26 11.24
C PHE A 448 7.36 -7.74 11.29
N ASN A 449 8.04 -7.04 10.38
CA ASN A 449 8.07 -5.58 10.38
C ASN A 449 6.67 -5.01 10.06
N ALA A 450 5.92 -5.65 9.15
CA ALA A 450 4.54 -5.26 8.88
C ALA A 450 3.65 -5.34 10.12
N ALA A 451 3.76 -6.41 10.91
CA ALA A 451 3.03 -6.53 12.17
C ALA A 451 3.53 -5.54 13.21
N TRP A 452 4.84 -5.32 13.29
CA TRP A 452 5.44 -4.37 14.23
C TRP A 452 4.96 -2.95 13.99
N THR A 453 4.85 -2.52 12.73
CA THR A 453 4.39 -1.17 12.35
C THR A 453 3.12 -0.74 13.09
N THR A 454 2.18 -1.64 13.32
CA THR A 454 0.88 -1.34 13.97
C THR A 454 0.68 -2.01 15.32
N PHE A 455 1.77 -2.37 16.02
CA PHE A 455 1.75 -2.99 17.36
C PHE A 455 1.07 -4.36 17.38
N ASP A 456 1.12 -5.11 16.29
CA ASP A 456 0.54 -6.45 16.16
C ASP A 456 1.56 -7.58 16.34
N GLU A 457 2.86 -7.28 16.49
CA GLU A 457 3.96 -8.25 16.53
C GLU A 457 3.89 -9.23 17.72
N LYS A 458 3.17 -8.89 18.77
CA LYS A 458 2.92 -9.80 19.90
C LYS A 458 1.94 -10.92 19.55
N GLU A 459 1.11 -10.70 18.55
CA GLU A 459 0.06 -11.63 18.15
C GLU A 459 0.34 -12.32 16.81
N ARG A 460 1.15 -11.70 15.90
CA ARG A 460 1.36 -12.17 14.52
C ARG A 460 2.67 -11.65 13.90
N GLY A 461 2.89 -11.91 12.62
CA GLY A 461 4.05 -11.45 11.84
C GLY A 461 5.28 -12.34 11.96
N SER A 462 5.30 -13.28 12.91
CA SER A 462 6.33 -14.32 13.02
C SER A 462 5.71 -15.61 13.54
N LEU A 463 6.36 -16.76 13.29
CA LEU A 463 5.93 -18.06 13.79
C LEU A 463 6.65 -18.35 15.11
N GLU A 464 6.01 -17.96 16.22
CA GLU A 464 6.50 -18.15 17.57
C GLU A 464 5.39 -18.71 18.47
N THR A 465 5.76 -19.49 19.45
CA THR A 465 4.81 -20.09 20.41
C THR A 465 3.94 -19.02 21.07
N GLY A 466 2.63 -19.24 21.07
CA GLY A 466 1.61 -18.35 21.62
C GLY A 466 0.99 -17.39 20.61
N LYS A 467 1.64 -17.12 19.47
CA LYS A 467 1.10 -16.25 18.41
C LYS A 467 0.01 -16.93 17.59
N MET A 468 -0.71 -16.13 16.82
CA MET A 468 -1.74 -16.61 15.90
C MET A 468 -1.09 -17.44 14.79
N ALA A 469 -1.73 -18.51 14.41
CA ALA A 469 -1.33 -19.36 13.29
C ALA A 469 -1.81 -18.73 11.95
N ASP A 470 -1.35 -17.51 11.68
CA ASP A 470 -1.58 -16.78 10.44
C ASP A 470 -0.37 -17.02 9.52
N MET A 471 -0.53 -17.91 8.53
CA MET A 471 0.58 -18.53 7.81
C MET A 471 0.32 -18.61 6.32
N VAL A 472 1.38 -18.64 5.52
CA VAL A 472 1.34 -19.01 4.10
C VAL A 472 2.19 -20.24 3.85
N ILE A 473 1.78 -21.05 2.86
CA ILE A 473 2.59 -22.13 2.31
C ILE A 473 3.02 -21.70 0.91
N LEU A 474 4.34 -21.61 0.71
CA LEU A 474 4.95 -21.36 -0.59
C LEU A 474 5.32 -22.69 -1.27
N ASN A 475 5.32 -22.69 -2.60
CA ASN A 475 5.67 -23.85 -3.44
C ASN A 475 7.12 -24.37 -3.25
N ARG A 476 8.04 -23.53 -2.71
CA ARG A 476 9.44 -23.89 -2.46
C ARG A 476 10.08 -22.99 -1.41
N ASN A 477 11.28 -23.36 -0.97
CA ASN A 477 12.03 -22.60 0.04
C ASN A 477 12.73 -21.37 -0.59
N PRO A 478 12.29 -20.12 -0.25
CA PRO A 478 12.92 -18.91 -0.76
C PRO A 478 14.38 -18.75 -0.35
N LEU A 479 14.79 -19.29 0.81
CA LEU A 479 16.17 -19.14 1.31
C LEU A 479 17.20 -19.94 0.51
N THR A 480 16.76 -20.90 -0.31
CA THR A 480 17.63 -21.70 -1.19
C THR A 480 17.68 -21.18 -2.64
N MET A 481 16.89 -20.14 -2.93
CA MET A 481 16.80 -19.53 -4.26
C MET A 481 17.81 -18.39 -4.42
N LYS A 482 18.17 -18.11 -5.67
CA LYS A 482 18.87 -16.87 -6.00
C LYS A 482 17.87 -15.71 -6.04
N PRO A 483 18.29 -14.47 -5.70
CA PRO A 483 17.39 -13.31 -5.73
C PRO A 483 16.62 -13.14 -7.05
N ASN A 484 17.26 -13.37 -8.20
CA ASN A 484 16.63 -13.25 -9.51
C ASN A 484 15.62 -14.37 -9.86
N GLU A 485 15.52 -15.42 -9.05
CA GLU A 485 14.59 -16.53 -9.23
C GLU A 485 13.29 -16.35 -8.40
N LEU A 486 13.25 -15.38 -7.49
CA LEU A 486 12.18 -15.21 -6.51
C LEU A 486 10.79 -15.00 -7.12
N LEU A 487 10.68 -14.46 -8.34
CA LEU A 487 9.41 -14.38 -9.08
C LEU A 487 8.80 -15.75 -9.42
N GLY A 488 9.57 -16.84 -9.29
CA GLY A 488 9.08 -18.22 -9.40
C GLY A 488 8.37 -18.75 -8.15
N LEU A 489 8.37 -17.99 -7.06
CA LEU A 489 7.59 -18.32 -5.86
C LEU A 489 6.09 -18.21 -6.15
N LYS A 490 5.32 -19.08 -5.50
CA LYS A 490 3.86 -19.05 -5.56
C LYS A 490 3.29 -19.33 -4.18
N VAL A 491 2.31 -18.56 -3.78
CA VAL A 491 1.49 -18.85 -2.60
C VAL A 491 0.52 -19.96 -2.98
N GLU A 492 0.64 -21.11 -2.33
CA GLU A 492 -0.27 -22.24 -2.54
C GLU A 492 -1.45 -22.19 -1.57
N HIS A 493 -1.19 -21.80 -0.32
CA HIS A 493 -2.23 -21.70 0.69
C HIS A 493 -1.99 -20.49 1.61
N LEU A 494 -3.06 -19.81 1.95
CA LEU A 494 -3.13 -18.88 3.07
C LEU A 494 -3.95 -19.54 4.17
N LEU A 495 -3.39 -19.58 5.38
CA LEU A 495 -4.06 -20.04 6.59
C LEU A 495 -4.18 -18.85 7.54
N LEU A 496 -5.38 -18.57 8.01
CA LEU A 496 -5.62 -17.55 9.03
C LEU A 496 -6.26 -18.24 10.24
N LYS A 497 -5.65 -18.02 11.41
CA LYS A 497 -6.01 -18.75 12.64
C LYS A 497 -5.97 -20.28 12.47
N GLY A 498 -4.95 -20.77 11.74
CA GLY A 498 -4.76 -22.18 11.46
C GLY A 498 -5.70 -22.80 10.43
N GLU A 499 -6.70 -22.06 9.95
CA GLU A 499 -7.69 -22.54 8.99
C GLU A 499 -7.43 -21.98 7.58
N PRO A 500 -7.60 -22.79 6.53
CA PRO A 500 -7.50 -22.31 5.16
C PRO A 500 -8.43 -21.13 4.90
N TYR A 501 -7.90 -20.07 4.26
CA TYR A 501 -8.69 -18.91 3.90
C TYR A 501 -9.85 -19.30 2.98
N LYS A 502 -11.05 -18.83 3.31
CA LYS A 502 -12.26 -19.06 2.51
C LYS A 502 -12.72 -17.75 1.91
N LYS A 503 -12.76 -17.73 0.57
CA LYS A 503 -13.29 -16.59 -0.20
C LYS A 503 -14.80 -16.46 -0.10
N GLY A 504 -15.30 -15.29 -0.46
CA GLY A 504 -16.70 -15.05 -0.72
C GLY A 504 -17.54 -14.84 0.52
N GLN A 505 -17.00 -14.17 1.54
CA GLN A 505 -17.82 -13.69 2.67
C GLN A 505 -19.00 -12.86 2.16
N GLY A 506 -20.20 -13.16 2.66
CA GLY A 506 -21.40 -12.43 2.27
C GLY A 506 -21.49 -11.03 2.92
N MET A 507 -22.03 -10.06 2.17
CA MET A 507 -22.23 -8.69 2.64
C MET A 507 -23.04 -8.61 3.95
N LEU A 508 -24.09 -9.44 4.09
CA LEU A 508 -24.92 -9.44 5.31
C LEU A 508 -24.12 -9.91 6.54
N SER A 509 -23.26 -10.94 6.38
CA SER A 509 -22.36 -11.40 7.45
C SER A 509 -21.38 -10.30 7.86
N LEU A 510 -20.76 -9.63 6.87
CA LEU A 510 -19.85 -8.52 7.11
C LEU A 510 -20.54 -7.41 7.93
N LEU A 511 -21.70 -6.94 7.50
CA LEU A 511 -22.42 -5.86 8.16
C LEU A 511 -22.90 -6.25 9.56
N ALA A 512 -23.44 -7.46 9.72
CA ALA A 512 -23.90 -7.95 11.02
C ALA A 512 -22.79 -7.95 12.08
N LYS A 513 -21.55 -8.33 11.70
CA LYS A 513 -20.40 -8.36 12.60
C LYS A 513 -19.69 -7.00 12.70
N GLY A 514 -19.54 -6.31 11.58
CA GLY A 514 -18.83 -5.03 11.53
C GLY A 514 -19.52 -3.87 12.27
N LEU A 515 -20.81 -3.96 12.48
CA LEU A 515 -21.60 -2.99 13.25
C LEU A 515 -21.62 -3.27 14.77
N LEU A 516 -21.14 -4.44 15.20
CA LEU A 516 -21.05 -4.76 16.64
C LEU A 516 -19.95 -3.91 17.31
N PRO A 517 -20.16 -3.52 18.61
CA PRO A 517 -19.12 -2.86 19.37
C PRO A 517 -17.94 -3.82 19.63
N GLY A 518 -16.72 -3.30 19.55
CA GLY A 518 -15.49 -4.06 19.78
C GLY A 518 -14.67 -4.28 18.49
N GLY A 519 -13.56 -4.99 18.62
CA GLY A 519 -12.58 -5.21 17.54
C GLY A 519 -11.49 -4.12 17.49
N ARG A 520 -10.26 -4.56 17.18
CA ARG A 520 -9.09 -3.68 16.97
C ARG A 520 -9.08 -3.25 15.47
N ILE A 521 -8.97 -1.95 15.23
CA ILE A 521 -8.96 -1.36 13.88
C ILE A 521 -7.64 -0.70 13.63
#